data_35da7e8c5741d5bc21ff09daaec416c4
#
_entry.id   35da7e8c5741d5bc21ff09daaec416c4
#
_cell.length_a   1.000
_cell.length_b   1.000
_cell.length_c   1.000
_cell.angle_alpha   90.00
_cell.angle_beta   90.00
_cell.angle_gamma   90.00
#
_symmetry.space_group_name_H-M   'P 1'
#
loop_
_entity.id
_entity.type
_entity.pdbx_description
1 polymer ?
#
loop_
_entity_poly.entity_id
_entity_poly.type
_entity_poly.pdbx_seq_one_letter_code
_entity_poly.pdbx_strand_id
1 'polypeptide(L)'
;MTTYRIAELRDTADLMDSTDYKDRFKAEYAQVAIRYQKLNAMLDKWDTGKLEFTPTCPRGVYNLQIRAMADYIAVLEARAAIEEVEL
;
A
#
# COMPACT_ATOMS: atom_id res chain seq x y z
N MET A 1 -10.71 4.09 23.69
CA MET A 1 -10.01 4.54 22.48
C MET A 1 -10.16 3.49 21.40
N THR A 2 -10.70 3.89 20.26
CA THR A 2 -10.91 2.95 19.15
C THR A 2 -9.60 2.78 18.39
N THR A 3 -9.09 1.55 18.35
CA THR A 3 -7.92 1.24 17.55
C THR A 3 -8.38 0.69 16.21
N TYR A 4 -8.07 1.39 15.12
CA TYR A 4 -8.37 0.90 13.78
C TYR A 4 -7.38 -0.20 13.41
N ARG A 5 -7.91 -1.36 13.06
CA ARG A 5 -7.11 -2.46 12.52
C ARG A 5 -7.24 -2.46 11.01
N ILE A 6 -6.19 -2.04 10.35
CA ILE A 6 -6.19 -1.94 8.89
C ILE A 6 -5.48 -3.18 8.32
N ALA A 7 -6.27 -4.16 7.90
CA ALA A 7 -5.76 -5.38 7.30
C ALA A 7 -6.02 -5.43 5.79
N GLU A 8 -7.09 -4.78 5.33
CA GLU A 8 -7.50 -4.79 3.93
C GLU A 8 -7.94 -3.39 3.48
N LEU A 9 -8.01 -3.20 2.15
CA LEU A 9 -8.39 -1.90 1.57
C LEU A 9 -9.73 -1.38 2.08
N ARG A 10 -10.72 -2.26 2.27
CA ARG A 10 -12.04 -1.86 2.79
C ARG A 10 -11.98 -1.25 4.19
N ASP A 11 -10.96 -1.61 4.98
CA ASP A 11 -10.78 -1.10 6.34
C ASP A 11 -10.34 0.36 6.35
N THR A 12 -9.98 0.93 5.21
CA THR A 12 -9.58 2.33 5.08
C THR A 12 -10.75 3.27 4.77
N ALA A 13 -11.93 2.74 4.48
CA ALA A 13 -13.05 3.55 3.98
C ALA A 13 -13.46 4.66 4.95
N ASP A 14 -13.63 4.32 6.23
CA ASP A 14 -14.03 5.31 7.24
C ASP A 14 -12.93 6.34 7.48
N LEU A 15 -11.67 5.93 7.42
CA LEU A 15 -10.53 6.85 7.56
C LEU A 15 -10.43 7.83 6.40
N MET A 16 -10.73 7.37 5.18
CA MET A 16 -10.74 8.27 4.00
C MET A 16 -11.78 9.37 4.12
N ASP A 17 -12.91 9.07 4.76
CA ASP A 17 -14.04 9.98 4.88
C ASP A 17 -13.98 10.83 6.16
N SER A 18 -12.91 10.72 6.93
CA SER A 18 -12.74 11.47 8.17
C SER A 18 -12.49 12.96 7.91
N THR A 19 -12.95 13.80 8.82
CA THR A 19 -12.65 15.24 8.82
C THR A 19 -11.23 15.52 9.31
N ASP A 20 -10.60 14.56 10.00
CA ASP A 20 -9.22 14.66 10.47
C ASP A 20 -8.26 14.24 9.37
N TYR A 21 -7.35 15.15 8.96
CA TYR A 21 -6.40 14.82 7.89
C TYR A 21 -5.44 13.69 8.29
N LYS A 22 -5.17 13.52 9.59
CA LYS A 22 -4.31 12.42 10.04
C LYS A 22 -4.94 11.06 9.78
N ASP A 23 -6.25 10.94 9.90
CA ASP A 23 -6.98 9.73 9.53
C ASP A 23 -6.91 9.48 8.03
N ARG A 24 -7.11 10.53 7.22
CA ARG A 24 -6.99 10.41 5.76
C ARG A 24 -5.57 10.04 5.34
N PHE A 25 -4.57 10.57 6.04
CA PHE A 25 -3.16 10.21 5.82
C PHE A 25 -2.92 8.72 6.10
N LYS A 26 -3.44 8.22 7.22
CA LYS A 26 -3.34 6.79 7.57
C LYS A 26 -3.99 5.91 6.52
N ALA A 27 -5.12 6.34 5.97
CA ALA A 27 -5.79 5.62 4.88
C ALA A 27 -4.91 5.57 3.63
N GLU A 28 -4.33 6.68 3.23
CA GLU A 28 -3.44 6.74 2.06
C GLU A 28 -2.25 5.80 2.24
N TYR A 29 -1.59 5.87 3.38
CA TYR A 29 -0.44 5.00 3.67
C TYR A 29 -0.85 3.52 3.64
N ALA A 30 -1.93 3.18 4.34
CA ALA A 30 -2.40 1.80 4.41
C ALA A 30 -2.76 1.26 3.02
N GLN A 31 -3.39 2.07 2.18
CA GLN A 31 -3.77 1.65 0.83
C GLN A 31 -2.56 1.32 -0.03
N VAL A 32 -1.55 2.19 -0.05
CA VAL A 32 -0.37 1.91 -0.87
C VAL A 32 0.43 0.75 -0.30
N ALA A 33 0.52 0.62 1.03
CA ALA A 33 1.23 -0.49 1.67
C ALA A 33 0.57 -1.84 1.36
N ILE A 34 -0.75 -1.91 1.45
CA ILE A 34 -1.51 -3.13 1.15
C ILE A 34 -1.35 -3.50 -0.34
N ARG A 35 -1.49 -2.52 -1.24
CA ARG A 35 -1.32 -2.78 -2.68
C ARG A 35 0.09 -3.22 -3.01
N TYR A 36 1.08 -2.62 -2.36
CA TYR A 36 2.49 -3.00 -2.51
C TYR A 36 2.71 -4.45 -2.10
N GLN A 37 2.21 -4.85 -0.93
CA GLN A 37 2.35 -6.22 -0.44
C GLN A 37 1.67 -7.24 -1.35
N LYS A 38 0.46 -6.92 -1.81
CA LYS A 38 -0.29 -7.82 -2.72
C LYS A 38 0.41 -7.97 -4.06
N LEU A 39 0.94 -6.88 -4.60
CA LEU A 39 1.66 -6.94 -5.87
C LEU A 39 2.95 -7.75 -5.73
N ASN A 40 3.71 -7.56 -4.66
CA ASN A 40 4.90 -8.37 -4.39
C ASN A 40 4.55 -9.86 -4.29
N ALA A 41 3.46 -10.21 -3.60
CA ALA A 41 3.03 -11.59 -3.47
C ALA A 41 2.68 -12.20 -4.83
N MET A 42 2.00 -11.45 -5.70
CA MET A 42 1.69 -11.89 -7.07
C MET A 42 2.98 -12.10 -7.88
N LEU A 43 3.93 -11.17 -7.79
CA LEU A 43 5.19 -11.27 -8.52
C LEU A 43 6.05 -12.44 -8.06
N ASP A 44 6.05 -12.73 -6.75
CA ASP A 44 6.73 -13.91 -6.20
C ASP A 44 6.15 -15.21 -6.76
N LYS A 45 4.82 -15.29 -6.85
CA LYS A 45 4.15 -16.44 -7.46
C LYS A 45 4.52 -16.58 -8.94
N TRP A 46 4.59 -15.45 -9.65
CA TRP A 46 4.98 -15.45 -11.05
C TRP A 46 6.40 -15.99 -11.23
N ASP A 47 7.33 -15.45 -10.45
CA ASP A 47 8.75 -15.81 -10.55
C ASP A 47 9.01 -17.27 -10.16
N THR A 48 8.14 -17.86 -9.34
CA THR A 48 8.25 -19.26 -8.89
C THR A 48 7.37 -20.22 -9.71
N GLY A 49 6.71 -19.72 -10.76
CA GLY A 49 5.87 -20.55 -11.61
C GLY A 49 4.54 -20.98 -11.01
N LYS A 50 4.09 -20.30 -9.95
CA LYS A 50 2.86 -20.66 -9.22
C LYS A 50 1.67 -19.75 -9.52
N LEU A 51 1.85 -18.77 -10.42
CA LEU A 51 0.77 -17.85 -10.76
C LEU A 51 -0.26 -18.58 -11.65
N GLU A 52 -1.54 -18.47 -11.29
CA GLU A 52 -2.63 -19.20 -11.95
C GLU A 52 -3.17 -18.50 -13.19
N PHE A 53 -2.65 -17.31 -13.51
CA PHE A 53 -3.05 -16.57 -14.71
C PHE A 53 -1.80 -15.97 -15.37
N THR A 54 -1.96 -15.55 -16.63
CA THR A 54 -0.87 -14.91 -17.37
C THR A 54 -1.12 -13.41 -17.45
N PRO A 55 -0.32 -12.59 -16.75
CA PRO A 55 -0.46 -11.13 -16.86
C PRO A 55 -0.21 -10.65 -18.29
N THR A 56 -0.98 -9.69 -18.75
CA THR A 56 -0.81 -9.08 -20.07
C THR A 56 0.29 -8.03 -20.08
N CYS A 57 0.56 -7.42 -18.92
CA CYS A 57 1.62 -6.43 -18.81
C CYS A 57 2.98 -7.12 -18.67
N PRO A 58 4.03 -6.65 -19.36
CA PRO A 58 5.37 -7.22 -19.23
C PRO A 58 5.91 -7.14 -17.79
N ARG A 59 6.68 -8.15 -17.40
CA ARG A 59 7.24 -8.25 -16.04
C ARG A 59 8.05 -7.01 -15.64
N GLY A 60 8.81 -6.43 -16.60
CA GLY A 60 9.65 -5.26 -16.33
C GLY A 60 8.86 -4.02 -15.94
N VAL A 61 7.63 -3.86 -16.45
CA VAL A 61 6.76 -2.72 -16.07
C VAL A 61 6.36 -2.84 -14.59
N TYR A 62 6.10 -4.05 -14.11
CA TYR A 62 5.81 -4.27 -12.70
C TYR A 62 7.00 -3.94 -11.81
N ASN A 63 8.24 -4.13 -12.28
CA ASN A 63 9.43 -3.71 -11.55
C ASN A 63 9.44 -2.20 -11.32
N LEU A 64 9.04 -1.43 -12.32
CA LEU A 64 8.92 0.03 -12.19
C LEU A 64 7.84 0.41 -11.19
N GLN A 65 6.69 -0.26 -11.23
CA GLN A 65 5.60 0.00 -10.30
C GLN A 65 6.01 -0.30 -8.86
N ILE A 66 6.65 -1.43 -8.62
CA ILE A 66 7.12 -1.81 -7.27
C ILE A 66 8.10 -0.76 -6.74
N ARG A 67 9.02 -0.29 -7.58
CA ARG A 67 9.98 0.75 -7.17
C ARG A 67 9.27 2.06 -6.83
N ALA A 68 8.34 2.49 -7.67
CA ALA A 68 7.59 3.71 -7.44
C ALA A 68 6.76 3.63 -6.15
N MET A 69 6.14 2.49 -5.89
CA MET A 69 5.37 2.27 -4.66
C MET A 69 6.27 2.28 -3.43
N ALA A 70 7.44 1.64 -3.50
CA ALA A 70 8.40 1.64 -2.40
C ALA A 70 8.88 3.06 -2.07
N ASP A 71 9.16 3.87 -3.09
CA ASP A 71 9.56 5.27 -2.91
C ASP A 71 8.43 6.10 -2.30
N TYR A 72 7.20 5.89 -2.75
CA TYR A 72 6.03 6.57 -2.22
C TYR A 72 5.83 6.22 -0.74
N ILE A 73 5.92 4.94 -0.39
CA ILE A 73 5.81 4.48 1.00
C ILE A 73 6.87 5.15 1.87
N ALA A 74 8.12 5.22 1.40
CA ALA A 74 9.22 5.85 2.14
C ALA A 74 8.94 7.34 2.37
N VAL A 75 8.42 8.05 1.38
CA VAL A 75 8.04 9.46 1.52
C VAL A 75 6.93 9.64 2.55
N LEU A 76 5.91 8.78 2.51
CA LEU A 76 4.82 8.85 3.49
C LEU A 76 5.31 8.57 4.92
N GLU A 77 6.22 7.62 5.09
CA GLU A 77 6.82 7.34 6.39
C GLU A 77 7.64 8.53 6.92
N ALA A 78 8.40 9.17 6.05
CA ALA A 78 9.14 10.39 6.41
C ALA A 78 8.20 11.52 6.80
N ARG A 79 7.12 11.74 6.01
CA ARG A 79 6.12 12.74 6.32
C ARG A 79 5.40 12.45 7.63
N ALA A 80 5.09 11.19 7.91
CA ALA A 80 4.42 10.80 9.15
C ALA A 80 5.28 11.17 10.36
N ALA A 81 6.58 10.96 10.28
CA ALA A 81 7.50 11.34 11.35
C ALA A 81 7.55 12.86 11.55
N ILE A 82 7.60 13.62 10.45
CA ILE A 82 7.67 15.09 10.49
C ILE A 82 6.35 15.69 10.98
N GLU A 83 5.22 15.14 10.52
CA GLU A 83 3.88 15.66 10.80
C GLU A 83 3.27 15.04 12.07
N GLU A 84 4.01 14.19 12.75
CA GLU A 84 3.59 13.51 13.99
C GLU A 84 2.30 12.69 13.78
N VAL A 85 2.27 11.91 12.70
CA VAL A 85 1.18 10.97 12.43
C VAL A 85 1.65 9.56 12.80
N GLU A 86 0.93 8.88 13.67
CA GLU A 86 1.20 7.48 13.99
C GLU A 86 0.63 6.57 12.90
N LEU A 87 1.48 5.77 12.32
CA LEU A 87 1.10 4.82 11.27
C LEU A 87 0.88 3.41 11.82
#